data_d015bdab31c3c99629539928f8a7e01e
#
_entry.id   d015bdab31c3c99629539928f8a7e01e
#
_cell.length_a   1.000
_cell.length_b   1.000
_cell.length_c   1.000
_cell.angle_alpha   90.00
_cell.angle_beta   90.00
_cell.angle_gamma   90.00
#
_symmetry.space_group_name_H-M   'P 1'
#
loop_
_entity.id
_entity.type
_entity.pdbx_description
1 polymer ?
#
loop_
_entity_poly.entity_id
_entity_poly.type
_entity_poly.pdbx_seq_one_letter_code
_entity_poly.pdbx_strand_id
1 'polypeptide(L)'
;MDNLDLTDQGSPTLRRLTLFGIAFLFWLALAWPVSPLDGSILVGDVLAGVVAAAVVALVMREMIRVNFVRMLNPRCWFWGFVYVFVFFYYVVKGGVDVAYRVLHPDMPIRPGIVRVRSTLKTDTGRTALANSITLTPGTLTIDVTEDGVFYVHWLNVLTQDEEEVAQKVLRRFEWFIQRIFE
;
A
#
# COMPACT_ATOMS: atom_id res chain seq x y z
N MET A 1 -6.56 16.83 22.52
CA MET A 1 -7.71 15.95 22.12
C MET A 1 -8.35 16.67 20.96
N ASP A 2 -7.78 16.54 19.79
CA ASP A 2 -8.13 17.32 18.62
C ASP A 2 -8.94 16.48 17.66
N ASN A 3 -10.04 17.10 17.21
CA ASN A 3 -10.91 16.61 16.16
C ASN A 3 -10.15 16.49 14.83
N LEU A 4 -9.22 15.52 14.74
CA LEU A 4 -8.49 15.20 13.52
C LEU A 4 -9.44 14.54 12.53
N ASP A 5 -9.93 15.37 11.63
CA ASP A 5 -10.44 15.06 10.28
C ASP A 5 -11.23 13.77 10.09
N LEU A 6 -12.43 13.74 10.65
CA LEU A 6 -13.48 12.80 10.22
C LEU A 6 -14.11 13.18 8.87
N THR A 7 -13.67 14.25 8.24
CA THR A 7 -14.28 14.80 7.02
C THR A 7 -13.81 14.15 5.72
N ASP A 8 -12.72 13.40 5.72
CA ASP A 8 -12.21 12.74 4.50
C ASP A 8 -12.59 11.24 4.41
N GLN A 9 -13.27 10.70 5.39
CA GLN A 9 -13.84 9.36 5.35
C GLN A 9 -15.24 9.44 4.76
N GLY A 10 -15.38 9.17 3.45
CA GLY A 10 -16.69 9.07 2.78
C GLY A 10 -17.72 8.35 3.67
N SER A 11 -19.01 8.71 3.54
CA SER A 11 -20.05 8.23 4.45
C SER A 11 -19.92 6.73 4.72
N PRO A 12 -20.10 6.26 5.96
CA PRO A 12 -19.90 4.84 6.32
C PRO A 12 -20.78 3.90 5.47
N THR A 13 -21.88 4.40 4.98
CA THR A 13 -22.80 3.70 4.08
C THR A 13 -22.19 3.53 2.69
N LEU A 14 -21.59 4.58 2.12
CA LEU A 14 -20.95 4.53 0.82
C LEU A 14 -19.78 3.53 0.84
N ARG A 15 -18.99 3.53 1.89
CA ARG A 15 -17.88 2.57 2.08
C ARG A 15 -18.37 1.12 2.12
N ARG A 16 -19.46 0.84 2.83
CA ARG A 16 -20.05 -0.51 2.87
C ARG A 16 -20.56 -0.95 1.52
N LEU A 17 -21.26 -0.07 0.80
CA LEU A 17 -21.76 -0.37 -0.55
C LEU A 17 -20.61 -0.63 -1.53
N THR A 18 -19.53 0.13 -1.46
CA THR A 18 -18.36 -0.07 -2.33
C THR A 18 -17.65 -1.39 -2.02
N LEU A 19 -17.44 -1.72 -0.74
CA LEU A 19 -16.85 -3.00 -0.33
C LEU A 19 -17.71 -4.18 -0.78
N PHE A 20 -19.03 -4.08 -0.59
CA PHE A 20 -19.98 -5.07 -1.06
C PHE A 20 -19.89 -5.25 -2.58
N GLY A 21 -19.92 -4.14 -3.33
CA GLY A 21 -19.84 -4.16 -4.80
C GLY A 21 -18.54 -4.80 -5.30
N ILE A 22 -17.39 -4.43 -4.72
CA ILE A 22 -16.09 -5.01 -5.11
C ILE A 22 -16.05 -6.51 -4.77
N ALA A 23 -16.46 -6.90 -3.57
CA ALA A 23 -16.46 -8.30 -3.16
C ALA A 23 -17.41 -9.14 -4.03
N PHE A 24 -18.57 -8.60 -4.38
CA PHE A 24 -19.53 -9.26 -5.25
C PHE A 24 -19.03 -9.40 -6.69
N LEU A 25 -18.43 -8.35 -7.26
CA LEU A 25 -17.81 -8.42 -8.58
C LEU A 25 -16.66 -9.41 -8.61
N PHE A 26 -15.85 -9.45 -7.56
CA PHE A 26 -14.77 -10.43 -7.42
C PHE A 26 -15.31 -11.86 -7.36
N TRP A 27 -16.40 -12.07 -6.60
CA TRP A 27 -17.08 -13.37 -6.56
C TRP A 27 -17.59 -13.79 -7.93
N LEU A 28 -18.28 -12.89 -8.66
CA LEU A 28 -18.78 -13.18 -10.00
C LEU A 28 -17.66 -13.52 -10.98
N ALA A 29 -16.52 -12.85 -10.89
CA ALA A 29 -15.35 -13.14 -11.72
C ALA A 29 -14.72 -14.50 -11.40
N LEU A 30 -14.74 -14.91 -10.12
CA LEU A 30 -14.14 -16.17 -9.66
C LEU A 30 -15.07 -17.37 -9.86
N ALA A 31 -16.33 -17.23 -9.45
CA ALA A 31 -17.31 -18.32 -9.49
C ALA A 31 -17.87 -18.56 -10.89
N TRP A 32 -17.84 -17.52 -11.78
CA TRP A 32 -18.39 -17.56 -13.13
C TRP A 32 -19.78 -18.23 -13.17
N PRO A 33 -20.83 -17.61 -12.57
CA PRO A 33 -22.13 -18.26 -12.28
C PRO A 33 -23.00 -18.46 -13.53
N VAL A 34 -22.39 -19.00 -14.58
CA VAL A 34 -23.03 -19.32 -15.84
C VAL A 34 -22.80 -20.80 -16.14
N SER A 35 -23.88 -21.56 -16.31
CA SER A 35 -23.81 -22.99 -16.69
C SER A 35 -23.14 -23.15 -18.06
N PRO A 36 -22.12 -24.00 -18.18
CA PRO A 36 -21.44 -24.25 -19.45
C PRO A 36 -22.31 -25.07 -20.44
N LEU A 37 -23.42 -25.65 -19.98
CA LEU A 37 -24.25 -26.53 -20.78
C LEU A 37 -25.37 -25.79 -21.53
N ASP A 38 -26.01 -24.84 -20.90
CA ASP A 38 -27.18 -24.14 -21.42
C ASP A 38 -27.10 -22.61 -21.33
N GLY A 39 -26.00 -22.07 -20.79
CA GLY A 39 -25.81 -20.62 -20.59
C GLY A 39 -26.74 -20.03 -19.53
N SER A 40 -27.44 -20.84 -18.74
CA SER A 40 -28.32 -20.36 -17.69
C SER A 40 -27.52 -19.79 -16.49
N ILE A 41 -28.11 -18.79 -15.84
CA ILE A 41 -27.51 -18.23 -14.63
C ILE A 41 -27.79 -19.16 -13.45
N LEU A 42 -26.72 -19.58 -12.77
CA LEU A 42 -26.78 -20.36 -11.54
C LEU A 42 -27.19 -19.46 -10.36
N VAL A 43 -28.49 -19.37 -10.11
CA VAL A 43 -29.06 -18.49 -9.07
C VAL A 43 -28.47 -18.79 -7.69
N GLY A 44 -28.18 -20.06 -7.40
CA GLY A 44 -27.53 -20.47 -6.15
C GLY A 44 -26.17 -19.80 -5.93
N ASP A 45 -25.34 -19.74 -6.98
CA ASP A 45 -24.00 -19.13 -6.93
C ASP A 45 -24.06 -17.61 -6.78
N VAL A 46 -25.07 -16.99 -7.43
CA VAL A 46 -25.31 -15.54 -7.27
C VAL A 46 -25.74 -15.22 -5.84
N LEU A 47 -26.67 -16.01 -5.27
CA LEU A 47 -27.12 -15.85 -3.89
C LEU A 47 -25.98 -16.07 -2.89
N ALA A 48 -25.16 -17.11 -3.09
CA ALA A 48 -23.96 -17.33 -2.29
C ALA A 48 -23.00 -16.14 -2.37
N GLY A 49 -22.82 -15.58 -3.55
CA GLY A 49 -22.02 -14.36 -3.77
C GLY A 49 -22.55 -13.14 -3.01
N VAL A 50 -23.86 -12.93 -3.01
CA VAL A 50 -24.49 -11.85 -2.24
C VAL A 50 -24.23 -12.00 -0.74
N VAL A 51 -24.41 -13.22 -0.20
CA VAL A 51 -24.15 -13.50 1.23
C VAL A 51 -22.68 -13.32 1.56
N ALA A 52 -21.77 -13.90 0.75
CA ALA A 52 -20.33 -13.76 0.96
C ALA A 52 -19.87 -12.28 0.92
N ALA A 53 -20.35 -11.52 -0.08
CA ALA A 53 -20.03 -10.09 -0.21
C ALA A 53 -20.58 -9.26 0.97
N ALA A 54 -21.77 -9.58 1.48
CA ALA A 54 -22.33 -8.94 2.65
C ALA A 54 -21.49 -9.21 3.91
N VAL A 55 -21.06 -10.44 4.14
CA VAL A 55 -20.18 -10.81 5.25
C VAL A 55 -18.85 -10.06 5.15
N VAL A 56 -18.21 -10.06 3.98
CA VAL A 56 -16.96 -9.31 3.75
C VAL A 56 -17.14 -7.82 4.02
N ALA A 57 -18.22 -7.21 3.53
CA ALA A 57 -18.50 -5.79 3.75
C ALA A 57 -18.73 -5.44 5.22
N LEU A 58 -19.30 -6.35 6.01
CA LEU A 58 -19.52 -6.16 7.44
C LEU A 58 -18.23 -6.35 8.26
N VAL A 59 -17.44 -7.39 7.96
CA VAL A 59 -16.22 -7.72 8.71
C VAL A 59 -15.09 -6.75 8.38
N MET A 60 -14.90 -6.43 7.08
CA MET A 60 -13.78 -5.60 6.61
C MET A 60 -14.02 -4.10 6.77
N ARG A 61 -15.19 -3.66 7.21
CA ARG A 61 -15.55 -2.23 7.32
C ARG A 61 -14.59 -1.39 8.16
N GLU A 62 -13.96 -1.98 9.17
CA GLU A 62 -13.04 -1.29 10.08
C GLU A 62 -11.58 -1.41 9.64
N MET A 63 -11.24 -2.48 8.92
CA MET A 63 -9.89 -2.74 8.45
C MET A 63 -9.53 -1.94 7.21
N ILE A 64 -10.49 -1.73 6.29
CA ILE A 64 -10.22 -1.05 5.02
C ILE A 64 -10.66 0.42 5.12
N ARG A 65 -9.71 1.28 5.48
CA ARG A 65 -9.90 2.75 5.54
C ARG A 65 -9.47 3.44 4.25
N VAL A 66 -9.76 2.84 3.10
CA VAL A 66 -9.42 3.42 1.79
C VAL A 66 -10.51 4.38 1.33
N ASN A 67 -10.13 5.56 0.88
CA ASN A 67 -11.04 6.51 0.25
C ASN A 67 -11.30 6.11 -1.21
N PHE A 68 -12.35 5.29 -1.43
CA PHE A 68 -12.70 4.79 -2.77
C PHE A 68 -13.10 5.91 -3.75
N VAL A 69 -13.65 7.02 -3.27
CA VAL A 69 -14.01 8.17 -4.11
C VAL A 69 -12.76 8.75 -4.76
N ARG A 70 -11.65 8.78 -4.02
CA ARG A 70 -10.36 9.25 -4.54
C ARG A 70 -9.78 8.28 -5.59
N MET A 71 -9.97 6.98 -5.42
CA MET A 71 -9.53 5.98 -6.41
C MET A 71 -10.27 6.10 -7.74
N LEU A 72 -11.44 6.75 -7.79
CA LEU A 72 -12.13 7.05 -9.07
C LEU A 72 -11.50 8.23 -9.81
N ASN A 73 -10.59 8.98 -9.21
CA ASN A 73 -9.93 10.10 -9.86
C ASN A 73 -8.85 9.60 -10.82
N PRO A 74 -8.92 9.89 -12.14
CA PRO A 74 -7.96 9.42 -13.13
C PRO A 74 -6.52 9.91 -12.88
N ARG A 75 -6.36 11.02 -12.13
CA ARG A 75 -5.03 11.49 -11.72
C ARG A 75 -4.32 10.51 -10.79
N CYS A 76 -5.04 9.85 -9.88
CA CYS A 76 -4.45 8.85 -8.98
C CYS A 76 -3.92 7.65 -9.78
N TRP A 77 -4.67 7.21 -10.80
CA TRP A 77 -4.24 6.14 -11.70
C TRP A 77 -3.01 6.51 -12.53
N PHE A 78 -2.96 7.74 -13.05
CA PHE A 78 -1.79 8.24 -13.76
C PHE A 78 -0.54 8.24 -12.87
N TRP A 79 -0.64 8.80 -11.64
CA TRP A 79 0.48 8.81 -10.71
C TRP A 79 0.83 7.42 -10.20
N GLY A 80 -0.16 6.54 -10.00
CA GLY A 80 0.05 5.14 -9.68
C GLY A 80 0.83 4.41 -10.77
N PHE A 81 0.47 4.61 -12.04
CA PHE A 81 1.17 4.04 -13.18
C PHE A 81 2.63 4.52 -13.23
N VAL A 82 2.87 5.82 -13.15
CA VAL A 82 4.23 6.39 -13.11
C VAL A 82 5.02 5.83 -11.92
N TYR A 83 4.36 5.72 -10.77
CA TYR A 83 4.98 5.19 -9.55
C TYR A 83 5.47 3.76 -9.70
N VAL A 84 4.74 2.89 -10.40
CA VAL A 84 5.17 1.50 -10.66
C VAL A 84 6.54 1.46 -11.35
N PHE A 85 6.77 2.30 -12.36
CA PHE A 85 8.07 2.35 -13.05
C PHE A 85 9.17 2.91 -12.16
N VAL A 86 8.90 3.97 -11.41
CA VAL A 86 9.85 4.56 -10.46
C VAL A 86 10.20 3.56 -9.37
N PHE A 87 9.20 2.87 -8.82
CA PHE A 87 9.38 1.84 -7.81
C PHE A 87 10.26 0.71 -8.34
N PHE A 88 9.95 0.18 -9.53
CA PHE A 88 10.71 -0.89 -10.16
C PHE A 88 12.17 -0.50 -10.42
N TYR A 89 12.41 0.75 -10.87
CA TYR A 89 13.76 1.29 -11.01
C TYR A 89 14.54 1.20 -9.68
N TYR A 90 13.94 1.60 -8.56
CA TYR A 90 14.61 1.53 -7.25
C TYR A 90 14.79 0.10 -6.74
N VAL A 91 13.87 -0.81 -7.04
CA VAL A 91 14.01 -2.24 -6.74
C VAL A 91 15.24 -2.82 -7.46
N VAL A 92 15.35 -2.57 -8.77
CA VAL A 92 16.50 -3.04 -9.55
C VAL A 92 17.80 -2.40 -9.07
N LYS A 93 17.82 -1.09 -8.85
CA LYS A 93 18.98 -0.35 -8.33
C LYS A 93 19.42 -0.88 -6.97
N GLY A 94 18.49 -1.10 -6.04
CA GLY A 94 18.77 -1.68 -4.72
C GLY A 94 19.27 -3.11 -4.84
N GLY A 95 18.66 -3.91 -5.72
CA GLY A 95 19.11 -5.28 -6.00
C GLY A 95 20.57 -5.34 -6.49
N VAL A 96 20.94 -4.46 -7.41
CA VAL A 96 22.32 -4.34 -7.91
C VAL A 96 23.28 -3.91 -6.79
N ASP A 97 22.92 -2.95 -5.95
CA ASP A 97 23.74 -2.50 -4.82
C ASP A 97 23.96 -3.63 -3.80
N VAL A 98 22.92 -4.37 -3.45
CA VAL A 98 23.03 -5.53 -2.54
C VAL A 98 23.87 -6.63 -3.17
N ALA A 99 23.64 -6.96 -4.45
CA ALA A 99 24.43 -7.98 -5.17
C ALA A 99 25.91 -7.60 -5.22
N TYR A 100 26.23 -6.33 -5.52
CA TYR A 100 27.59 -5.83 -5.46
C TYR A 100 28.24 -6.07 -4.09
N ARG A 101 27.53 -5.74 -3.00
CA ARG A 101 28.05 -5.92 -1.62
C ARG A 101 28.27 -7.38 -1.27
N VAL A 102 27.38 -8.27 -1.68
CA VAL A 102 27.49 -9.73 -1.43
C VAL A 102 28.67 -10.34 -2.19
N LEU A 103 28.91 -9.87 -3.43
CA LEU A 103 29.98 -10.38 -4.27
C LEU A 103 31.34 -9.74 -3.95
N HIS A 104 31.36 -8.61 -3.24
CA HIS A 104 32.60 -7.92 -2.90
C HIS A 104 33.34 -8.65 -1.77
N PRO A 105 34.65 -8.91 -1.89
CA PRO A 105 35.42 -9.65 -0.90
C PRO A 105 35.36 -9.10 0.52
N ASP A 106 35.32 -7.75 0.65
CA ASP A 106 35.28 -7.06 1.94
C ASP A 106 33.86 -6.89 2.50
N MET A 107 32.82 -7.33 1.75
CA MET A 107 31.43 -7.24 2.13
C MET A 107 31.08 -5.86 2.80
N PRO A 108 31.17 -4.74 2.06
CA PRO A 108 31.10 -3.38 2.65
C PRO A 108 29.67 -3.03 3.08
N ILE A 109 29.23 -3.56 4.23
CA ILE A 109 27.94 -3.28 4.86
C ILE A 109 28.12 -2.58 6.20
N ARG A 110 27.18 -1.71 6.55
CA ARG A 110 27.10 -1.03 7.85
C ARG A 110 25.64 -1.05 8.32
N PRO A 111 25.13 -2.24 8.73
CA PRO A 111 23.72 -2.37 9.06
C PRO A 111 23.37 -1.57 10.32
N GLY A 112 22.19 -1.01 10.32
CA GLY A 112 21.68 -0.28 11.48
C GLY A 112 20.22 0.04 11.34
N ILE A 113 19.62 0.50 12.43
CA ILE A 113 18.24 0.99 12.47
C ILE A 113 18.30 2.50 12.47
N VAL A 114 17.62 3.10 11.52
CA VAL A 114 17.46 4.55 11.43
C VAL A 114 16.03 4.94 11.78
N ARG A 115 15.90 6.08 12.45
CA ARG A 115 14.63 6.69 12.79
C ARG A 115 14.39 7.86 11.85
N VAL A 116 13.20 7.93 11.25
CA VAL A 116 12.91 9.00 10.30
C VAL A 116 11.41 9.31 10.28
N ARG A 117 11.05 10.60 10.18
CA ARG A 117 9.67 11.06 10.17
C ARG A 117 9.15 11.24 8.75
N SER A 118 7.97 10.66 8.49
CA SER A 118 7.20 10.88 7.27
C SER A 118 6.28 12.09 7.40
N THR A 119 5.98 12.72 6.26
CA THR A 119 4.99 13.80 6.14
C THR A 119 3.58 13.27 5.83
N LEU A 120 3.44 11.97 5.54
CA LEU A 120 2.16 11.34 5.25
C LEU A 120 1.24 11.32 6.48
N LYS A 121 -0.02 11.67 6.23
CA LYS A 121 -1.03 11.80 7.28
C LYS A 121 -1.94 10.58 7.37
N THR A 122 -2.18 9.89 6.24
CA THR A 122 -3.12 8.78 6.18
C THR A 122 -2.45 7.44 6.50
N ASP A 123 -3.16 6.55 7.18
CA ASP A 123 -2.70 5.19 7.47
C ASP A 123 -2.41 4.40 6.19
N THR A 124 -3.23 4.60 5.15
CA THR A 124 -3.05 3.98 3.83
C THR A 124 -1.74 4.44 3.18
N GLY A 125 -1.46 5.75 3.22
CA GLY A 125 -0.22 6.32 2.71
C GLY A 125 1.00 5.79 3.46
N ARG A 126 0.95 5.76 4.79
CA ARG A 126 2.02 5.22 5.63
C ARG A 126 2.28 3.74 5.37
N THR A 127 1.21 2.94 5.25
CA THR A 127 1.32 1.52 4.89
C THR A 127 1.93 1.32 3.51
N ALA A 128 1.51 2.11 2.51
CA ALA A 128 2.08 2.05 1.17
C ALA A 128 3.57 2.41 1.17
N LEU A 129 3.97 3.42 1.97
CA LEU A 129 5.37 3.81 2.13
C LEU A 129 6.19 2.71 2.82
N ALA A 130 5.68 2.14 3.92
CA ALA A 130 6.32 1.05 4.63
C ALA A 130 6.58 -0.17 3.72
N ASN A 131 5.57 -0.54 2.93
CA ASN A 131 5.70 -1.62 1.95
C ASN A 131 6.72 -1.29 0.86
N SER A 132 6.72 -0.05 0.36
CA SER A 132 7.67 0.38 -0.67
C SER A 132 9.12 0.33 -0.21
N ILE A 133 9.37 0.75 1.04
CA ILE A 133 10.68 0.66 1.68
C ILE A 133 11.10 -0.82 1.82
N THR A 134 10.21 -1.65 2.35
CA THR A 134 10.48 -3.07 2.63
C THR A 134 10.72 -3.88 1.35
N LEU A 135 9.96 -3.60 0.29
CA LEU A 135 10.12 -4.28 -1.00
C LEU A 135 11.36 -3.81 -1.78
N THR A 136 11.99 -2.71 -1.36
CA THR A 136 13.27 -2.26 -1.95
C THR A 136 14.42 -2.98 -1.27
N PRO A 137 15.28 -3.73 -2.01
CA PRO A 137 16.41 -4.44 -1.43
C PRO A 137 17.34 -3.52 -0.62
N GLY A 138 17.75 -4.01 0.55
CA GLY A 138 18.63 -3.30 1.46
C GLY A 138 17.94 -2.46 2.53
N THR A 139 16.59 -2.42 2.53
CA THR A 139 15.79 -1.73 3.57
C THR A 139 14.62 -2.59 4.04
N LEU A 140 14.27 -2.49 5.33
CA LEU A 140 13.14 -3.18 5.95
C LEU A 140 12.51 -2.24 6.99
N THR A 141 11.24 -1.94 6.82
CA THR A 141 10.47 -1.22 7.83
C THR A 141 10.18 -2.15 9.01
N ILE A 142 10.64 -1.77 10.20
CA ILE A 142 10.47 -2.56 11.43
C ILE A 142 9.18 -2.14 12.12
N ASP A 143 8.95 -0.82 12.21
CA ASP A 143 7.81 -0.26 12.92
C ASP A 143 7.43 1.11 12.35
N VAL A 144 6.16 1.47 12.49
CA VAL A 144 5.61 2.77 12.11
C VAL A 144 4.70 3.25 13.23
N THR A 145 5.09 4.32 13.90
CA THR A 145 4.29 4.88 15.00
C THR A 145 3.09 5.67 14.46
N GLU A 146 2.09 5.88 15.32
CA GLU A 146 0.91 6.70 15.02
C GLU A 146 1.28 8.14 14.64
N ASP A 147 2.39 8.66 15.18
CA ASP A 147 2.93 9.99 14.85
C ASP A 147 3.60 10.06 13.47
N GLY A 148 3.65 8.94 12.72
CA GLY A 148 4.30 8.87 11.40
C GLY A 148 5.82 8.77 11.46
N VAL A 149 6.39 8.27 12.55
CA VAL A 149 7.81 7.95 12.65
C VAL A 149 8.04 6.53 12.19
N PHE A 150 8.98 6.34 11.27
CA PHE A 150 9.39 5.06 10.73
C PHE A 150 10.70 4.62 11.37
N TYR A 151 10.76 3.37 11.82
CA TYR A 151 11.98 2.68 12.20
C TYR A 151 12.35 1.72 11.07
N VAL A 152 13.45 2.01 10.39
CA VAL A 152 13.86 1.27 9.20
C VAL A 152 15.23 0.64 9.44
N HIS A 153 15.31 -0.68 9.31
CA HIS A 153 16.58 -1.34 9.18
C HIS A 153 17.16 -1.05 7.80
N TRP A 154 18.37 -0.53 7.76
CA TRP A 154 19.10 -0.20 6.53
C TRP A 154 20.42 -0.95 6.49
N LEU A 155 20.64 -1.72 5.41
CA LEU A 155 21.82 -2.57 5.25
C LEU A 155 23.13 -1.80 5.26
N ASN A 156 23.13 -0.54 4.81
CA ASN A 156 24.31 0.30 4.77
C ASN A 156 23.97 1.73 5.19
N VAL A 157 24.04 1.99 6.49
CA VAL A 157 23.79 3.32 7.08
C VAL A 157 24.95 4.23 6.71
N LEU A 158 24.66 5.23 5.88
CA LEU A 158 25.64 6.22 5.41
C LEU A 158 25.70 7.47 6.29
N THR A 159 24.62 7.76 6.98
CA THR A 159 24.46 8.95 7.82
C THR A 159 23.45 8.67 8.93
N GLN A 160 23.58 9.40 10.04
CA GLN A 160 22.59 9.41 11.14
C GLN A 160 21.75 10.70 11.15
N ASP A 161 22.02 11.62 10.24
CA ASP A 161 21.20 12.82 10.10
C ASP A 161 19.81 12.45 9.56
N GLU A 162 18.78 12.85 10.32
CA GLU A 162 17.40 12.44 10.04
C GLU A 162 16.91 12.92 8.67
N GLU A 163 17.30 14.13 8.24
CA GLU A 163 16.86 14.67 6.94
C GLU A 163 17.57 13.98 5.77
N GLU A 164 18.86 13.70 5.89
CA GLU A 164 19.57 12.93 4.86
C GLU A 164 19.04 11.49 4.73
N VAL A 165 18.70 10.86 5.86
CA VAL A 165 18.07 9.54 5.89
C VAL A 165 16.69 9.62 5.22
N ALA A 166 15.88 10.65 5.56
CA ALA A 166 14.59 10.87 4.94
C ALA A 166 14.70 10.96 3.42
N GLN A 167 15.63 11.75 2.90
CA GLN A 167 15.83 11.90 1.46
C GLN A 167 16.21 10.59 0.77
N LYS A 168 17.09 9.80 1.39
CA LYS A 168 17.59 8.55 0.82
C LYS A 168 16.60 7.39 0.92
N VAL A 169 15.79 7.34 1.97
CA VAL A 169 14.90 6.20 2.27
C VAL A 169 13.43 6.50 1.95
N LEU A 170 12.89 7.65 2.39
CA LEU A 170 11.46 7.96 2.31
C LEU A 170 11.07 8.83 1.10
N ARG A 171 11.70 10.01 0.94
CA ARG A 171 11.24 11.09 0.06
C ARG A 171 11.02 10.65 -1.38
N ARG A 172 11.84 9.73 -1.86
CA ARG A 172 11.75 9.16 -3.23
C ARG A 172 10.43 8.45 -3.52
N PHE A 173 9.77 7.88 -2.49
CA PHE A 173 8.47 7.21 -2.59
C PHE A 173 7.34 8.08 -2.06
N GLU A 174 7.58 8.78 -0.97
CA GLU A 174 6.62 9.60 -0.24
C GLU A 174 5.93 10.61 -1.15
N TRP A 175 6.69 11.28 -2.01
CA TRP A 175 6.16 12.26 -2.96
C TRP A 175 5.09 11.69 -3.92
N PHE A 176 5.29 10.46 -4.41
CA PHE A 176 4.30 9.79 -5.27
C PHE A 176 3.10 9.29 -4.45
N ILE A 177 3.38 8.66 -3.31
CA ILE A 177 2.37 8.11 -2.41
C ILE A 177 1.42 9.20 -1.94
N GLN A 178 1.93 10.39 -1.61
CA GLN A 178 1.10 11.53 -1.25
C GLN A 178 0.13 11.91 -2.36
N ARG A 179 0.55 11.90 -3.62
CA ARG A 179 -0.33 12.21 -4.76
C ARG A 179 -1.35 11.13 -5.07
N ILE A 180 -1.06 9.90 -4.72
CA ILE A 180 -1.95 8.76 -4.97
C ILE A 180 -3.00 8.66 -3.84
N PHE A 181 -2.57 8.82 -2.59
CA PHE A 181 -3.39 8.52 -1.41
C PHE A 181 -3.84 9.76 -0.62
N GLU A 182 -3.21 10.92 -0.82
CA GLU A 182 -3.48 12.20 -0.14
C GLU A 182 -3.67 13.37 -1.12
#